data_bd1234cf93b868f4b27286877441b592
#
_entry.id   bd1234cf93b868f4b27286877441b592
#
_cell.length_a   1.000
_cell.length_b   1.000
_cell.length_c   1.000
_cell.angle_alpha   90.00
_cell.angle_beta   90.00
_cell.angle_gamma   90.00
#
_symmetry.space_group_name_H-M   'P 1'
#
loop_
_entity.id
_entity.type
_entity.pdbx_description
1 polymer ?
#
loop_
_entity_poly.entity_id
_entity_poly.type
_entity_poly.pdbx_seq_one_letter_code
_entity_poly.pdbx_strand_id
1 'polypeptide(L)'
;MTVTITYTEKGKTGDSTAKILLTKDKKNKYFFFDNWKIANDTLETKEDFELTVLKDSTITLEGIEVDQKYIDQEKSTSTMDVYVLPALFSMSYQMKIELPIGITLEDELDVNSYSNSETINFDEDHLTEEEKKKLTDQAKKDLSTFYQGIIDQKAFADIQSQFEGEGINLDDLKEEYEDAEEKIQSSRSITLKKIDFQEAEIRNMELDENGYFTMYLSVSYEYTISYEEDGETKERTSSSSDGIYVSYSFVEDTYHFVDVSSLPTYFSRYF
;
A
#
# COMPACT_ATOMS: atom_id res chain seq x y z
N MET A 1 16.35 -26.22 -35.34
CA MET A 1 17.32 -25.11 -35.33
C MET A 1 17.53 -24.66 -33.89
N THR A 2 18.75 -24.50 -33.47
CA THR A 2 19.04 -23.97 -32.11
C THR A 2 19.38 -22.50 -32.22
N VAL A 3 18.74 -21.67 -31.45
CA VAL A 3 19.07 -20.26 -31.31
C VAL A 3 19.73 -20.07 -29.94
N THR A 4 20.86 -19.42 -29.89
CA THR A 4 21.52 -19.05 -28.64
C THR A 4 21.25 -17.58 -28.39
N ILE A 5 20.65 -17.26 -27.26
CA ILE A 5 20.42 -15.89 -26.81
C ILE A 5 21.46 -15.60 -25.74
N THR A 6 22.20 -14.51 -25.89
CA THR A 6 23.07 -13.99 -24.87
C THR A 6 22.39 -12.79 -24.25
N TYR A 7 22.31 -12.75 -22.93
CA TYR A 7 21.67 -11.66 -22.17
C TYR A 7 22.48 -11.34 -20.93
N THR A 8 22.37 -10.11 -20.48
CA THR A 8 22.99 -9.66 -19.22
C THR A 8 21.90 -9.49 -18.17
N GLU A 9 22.02 -10.20 -17.07
CA GLU A 9 21.09 -10.06 -15.96
C GLU A 9 21.37 -8.77 -15.20
N LYS A 10 20.33 -7.99 -14.89
CA LYS A 10 20.45 -6.75 -14.12
C LYS A 10 21.05 -7.06 -12.73
N GLY A 11 22.17 -6.42 -12.42
CA GLY A 11 22.86 -6.59 -11.12
C GLY A 11 23.92 -7.71 -11.10
N LYS A 12 24.09 -8.47 -12.18
CA LYS A 12 25.17 -9.44 -12.31
C LYS A 12 26.28 -8.95 -13.27
N THR A 13 27.52 -9.25 -12.96
CA THR A 13 28.66 -9.01 -13.85
C THR A 13 28.89 -10.25 -14.70
N GLY A 14 28.56 -10.18 -15.98
CA GLY A 14 28.76 -11.25 -16.97
C GLY A 14 27.52 -11.52 -17.81
N ASP A 15 27.75 -12.12 -18.98
CA ASP A 15 26.67 -12.49 -19.88
C ASP A 15 26.23 -13.94 -19.58
N SER A 16 24.92 -14.12 -19.50
CA SER A 16 24.26 -15.43 -19.44
C SER A 16 23.85 -15.86 -20.84
N THR A 17 23.79 -17.15 -21.11
CA THR A 17 23.36 -17.66 -22.41
C THR A 17 22.24 -18.68 -22.22
N ALA A 18 21.15 -18.48 -22.95
CA ALA A 18 20.07 -19.46 -23.10
C ALA A 18 20.09 -20.05 -24.51
N LYS A 19 19.92 -21.37 -24.61
CA LYS A 19 19.75 -22.06 -25.89
C LYS A 19 18.29 -22.44 -26.07
N ILE A 20 17.68 -21.90 -27.13
CA ILE A 20 16.30 -22.21 -27.47
C ILE A 20 16.30 -23.11 -28.70
N LEU A 21 15.69 -24.28 -28.57
CA LEU A 21 15.48 -25.17 -29.72
C LEU A 21 14.20 -24.78 -30.45
N LEU A 22 14.32 -24.37 -31.69
CA LEU A 22 13.17 -24.08 -32.55
C LEU A 22 12.89 -25.29 -33.44
N THR A 23 11.66 -25.73 -33.46
CA THR A 23 11.15 -26.72 -34.38
C THR A 23 10.35 -26.06 -35.49
N LYS A 24 10.49 -26.56 -36.71
CA LYS A 24 9.76 -26.07 -37.86
C LYS A 24 8.36 -26.71 -37.87
N ASP A 25 7.31 -25.91 -37.91
CA ASP A 25 5.95 -26.41 -38.09
C ASP A 25 5.78 -26.93 -39.54
N LYS A 26 5.00 -28.01 -39.69
CA LYS A 26 4.75 -28.62 -41.00
C LYS A 26 3.90 -27.76 -41.95
N LYS A 27 3.29 -26.69 -41.42
CA LYS A 27 2.45 -25.77 -42.20
C LYS A 27 3.11 -24.39 -42.25
N ASN A 28 3.50 -23.96 -43.45
CA ASN A 28 3.98 -22.61 -43.69
C ASN A 28 2.84 -21.61 -43.46
N LYS A 29 3.08 -20.58 -42.65
CA LYS A 29 2.20 -19.41 -42.57
C LYS A 29 2.62 -18.46 -43.70
N TYR A 30 1.68 -18.05 -44.54
CA TYR A 30 1.94 -17.11 -45.63
C TYR A 30 2.89 -17.61 -46.75
N PHE A 31 2.72 -18.79 -47.32
CA PHE A 31 3.35 -19.34 -48.53
C PHE A 31 4.89 -19.32 -48.61
N PHE A 32 5.57 -18.36 -47.94
CA PHE A 32 7.01 -18.11 -48.06
C PHE A 32 7.78 -18.16 -46.76
N PHE A 33 7.14 -18.12 -45.59
CA PHE A 33 7.82 -18.10 -44.33
C PHE A 33 7.64 -19.37 -43.54
N ASP A 34 8.76 -19.94 -43.11
CA ASP A 34 8.73 -21.09 -42.20
C ASP A 34 8.12 -20.66 -40.86
N ASN A 35 7.16 -21.43 -40.38
CA ASN A 35 6.61 -21.22 -39.05
C ASN A 35 7.45 -22.00 -38.04
N TRP A 36 8.24 -21.25 -37.25
CA TRP A 36 9.07 -21.80 -36.20
C TRP A 36 8.35 -21.73 -34.86
N LYS A 37 8.42 -22.83 -34.10
CA LYS A 37 7.90 -22.90 -32.73
C LYS A 37 9.03 -23.27 -31.80
N ILE A 38 8.97 -22.80 -30.59
CA ILE A 38 9.85 -23.25 -29.52
C ILE A 38 9.53 -24.70 -29.22
N ALA A 39 10.53 -25.57 -29.17
CA ALA A 39 10.33 -26.97 -28.79
C ALA A 39 10.10 -27.00 -27.27
N ASN A 40 9.02 -27.68 -26.86
CA ASN A 40 8.57 -27.70 -25.46
C ASN A 40 9.57 -28.28 -24.45
N ASP A 41 10.64 -28.95 -24.95
CA ASP A 41 11.65 -29.60 -24.12
C ASP A 41 12.89 -28.75 -23.86
N THR A 42 12.90 -27.48 -24.27
CA THR A 42 14.10 -26.62 -24.15
C THR A 42 13.97 -25.49 -23.13
N LEU A 43 12.77 -25.19 -22.70
CA LEU A 43 12.51 -24.23 -21.63
C LEU A 43 11.67 -24.93 -20.56
N GLU A 44 12.13 -24.87 -19.33
CA GLU A 44 11.34 -25.34 -18.21
C GLU A 44 10.12 -24.42 -18.08
N THR A 45 8.94 -25.02 -18.03
CA THR A 45 7.68 -24.29 -17.85
C THR A 45 7.01 -24.78 -16.57
N LYS A 46 6.39 -23.85 -15.87
CA LYS A 46 5.46 -24.14 -14.81
C LYS A 46 4.05 -24.06 -15.36
N GLU A 47 3.32 -25.15 -15.21
CA GLU A 47 1.89 -25.22 -15.54
C GLU A 47 1.09 -24.89 -14.27
N ASP A 48 -0.05 -24.21 -14.45
CA ASP A 48 -1.00 -23.87 -13.41
C ASP A 48 -0.35 -23.14 -12.21
N PHE A 49 0.50 -22.13 -12.52
CA PHE A 49 1.13 -21.32 -11.50
C PHE A 49 0.10 -20.41 -10.84
N GLU A 50 0.00 -20.45 -9.51
CA GLU A 50 -0.96 -19.66 -8.74
C GLU A 50 -0.32 -18.34 -8.28
N LEU A 51 -0.89 -17.23 -8.71
CA LEU A 51 -0.52 -15.89 -8.26
C LEU A 51 -1.68 -15.29 -7.48
N THR A 52 -1.48 -15.09 -6.18
CA THR A 52 -2.49 -14.51 -5.28
C THR A 52 -2.17 -13.04 -5.06
N VAL A 53 -3.14 -12.18 -5.33
CA VAL A 53 -3.04 -10.72 -5.16
C VAL A 53 -4.29 -10.17 -4.51
N LEU A 54 -4.24 -8.91 -4.08
CA LEU A 54 -5.41 -8.21 -3.61
C LEU A 54 -6.51 -8.22 -4.67
N LYS A 55 -7.75 -8.40 -4.24
CA LYS A 55 -8.92 -8.45 -5.12
C LYS A 55 -9.06 -7.18 -5.96
N ASP A 56 -9.55 -7.36 -7.20
CA ASP A 56 -9.73 -6.28 -8.17
C ASP A 56 -8.44 -5.56 -8.59
N SER A 57 -7.27 -6.16 -8.31
CA SER A 57 -5.99 -5.64 -8.80
C SER A 57 -5.78 -5.92 -10.28
N THR A 58 -5.10 -5.02 -10.98
CA THR A 58 -4.61 -5.25 -12.35
C THR A 58 -3.15 -5.66 -12.31
N ILE A 59 -2.84 -6.83 -12.88
CA ILE A 59 -1.48 -7.39 -12.90
C ILE A 59 -0.88 -7.22 -14.29
N THR A 60 0.37 -6.80 -14.35
CA THR A 60 1.17 -6.74 -15.59
C THR A 60 2.47 -7.52 -15.38
N LEU A 61 2.75 -8.51 -16.25
CA LEU A 61 4.02 -9.24 -16.30
C LEU A 61 4.76 -8.90 -17.57
N GLU A 62 6.03 -8.46 -17.47
CA GLU A 62 6.85 -8.03 -18.62
C GLU A 62 6.13 -7.02 -19.53
N GLY A 63 5.32 -6.13 -18.95
CA GLY A 63 4.53 -5.15 -19.70
C GLY A 63 3.27 -5.71 -20.38
N ILE A 64 2.90 -6.96 -20.11
CA ILE A 64 1.70 -7.61 -20.64
C ILE A 64 0.70 -7.78 -19.51
N GLU A 65 -0.48 -7.18 -19.67
CA GLU A 65 -1.57 -7.34 -18.71
C GLU A 65 -2.07 -8.78 -18.63
N VAL A 66 -2.22 -9.29 -17.41
CA VAL A 66 -2.75 -10.62 -17.14
C VAL A 66 -4.28 -10.58 -17.23
N ASP A 67 -4.84 -11.37 -18.14
CA ASP A 67 -6.28 -11.41 -18.39
C ASP A 67 -7.05 -11.96 -17.17
N GLN A 68 -8.08 -11.27 -16.74
CA GLN A 68 -8.95 -11.66 -15.60
C GLN A 68 -9.65 -13.00 -15.78
N LYS A 69 -9.71 -13.55 -17.01
CA LYS A 69 -10.22 -14.92 -17.26
C LYS A 69 -9.42 -16.01 -16.53
N TYR A 70 -8.21 -15.69 -16.07
CA TYR A 70 -7.36 -16.60 -15.30
C TYR A 70 -7.67 -16.59 -13.80
N ILE A 71 -8.59 -15.74 -13.34
CA ILE A 71 -9.04 -15.75 -11.94
C ILE A 71 -9.84 -17.02 -11.67
N ASP A 72 -9.37 -17.78 -10.68
CA ASP A 72 -10.07 -18.94 -10.14
C ASP A 72 -11.01 -18.48 -9.02
N GLN A 73 -12.30 -18.39 -9.33
CA GLN A 73 -13.32 -17.93 -8.39
C GLN A 73 -13.52 -18.87 -7.19
N GLU A 74 -13.14 -20.16 -7.31
CA GLU A 74 -13.28 -21.12 -6.21
C GLU A 74 -12.14 -20.98 -5.19
N LYS A 75 -10.98 -20.49 -5.64
CA LYS A 75 -9.79 -20.23 -4.79
C LYS A 75 -9.74 -18.82 -4.26
N SER A 76 -10.38 -17.88 -4.93
CA SER A 76 -10.45 -16.47 -4.53
C SER A 76 -11.30 -16.28 -3.28
N THR A 77 -11.01 -15.23 -2.51
CA THR A 77 -11.71 -14.86 -1.28
C THR A 77 -12.45 -13.52 -1.43
N SER A 78 -13.00 -12.99 -0.35
CA SER A 78 -13.58 -11.63 -0.33
C SER A 78 -12.54 -10.54 -0.55
N THR A 79 -11.26 -10.80 -0.21
CA THR A 79 -10.17 -9.82 -0.23
C THR A 79 -9.07 -10.13 -1.22
N MET A 80 -8.98 -11.37 -1.74
CA MET A 80 -7.88 -11.82 -2.60
C MET A 80 -8.40 -12.51 -3.84
N ASP A 81 -7.80 -12.22 -4.98
CA ASP A 81 -7.97 -12.95 -6.23
C ASP A 81 -6.80 -13.92 -6.45
N VAL A 82 -7.12 -15.15 -6.87
CA VAL A 82 -6.15 -16.17 -7.23
C VAL A 82 -6.16 -16.36 -8.75
N TYR A 83 -5.09 -15.94 -9.40
CA TYR A 83 -4.88 -16.18 -10.82
C TYR A 83 -4.22 -17.54 -11.02
N VAL A 84 -4.77 -18.40 -11.88
CA VAL A 84 -4.15 -19.65 -12.29
C VAL A 84 -3.60 -19.48 -13.70
N LEU A 85 -2.30 -19.25 -13.79
CA LEU A 85 -1.61 -18.97 -15.04
C LEU A 85 -1.22 -20.30 -15.72
N PRO A 86 -1.72 -20.59 -16.94
CA PRO A 86 -1.67 -21.93 -17.52
C PRO A 86 -0.26 -22.40 -17.84
N ALA A 87 0.68 -21.48 -18.14
CA ALA A 87 2.08 -21.79 -18.33
C ALA A 87 2.95 -20.53 -18.22
N LEU A 88 3.94 -20.57 -17.35
CA LEU A 88 5.00 -19.59 -17.27
C LEU A 88 6.36 -20.27 -17.50
N PHE A 89 7.29 -19.59 -18.14
CA PHE A 89 8.68 -20.07 -18.18
C PHE A 89 9.32 -19.90 -16.81
N SER A 90 10.20 -20.84 -16.44
CA SER A 90 10.99 -20.71 -15.20
C SER A 90 12.02 -19.59 -15.36
N MET A 91 11.66 -18.40 -14.93
CA MET A 91 12.48 -17.18 -14.96
C MET A 91 11.89 -16.14 -14.01
N SER A 92 12.63 -15.08 -13.73
CA SER A 92 12.07 -13.89 -13.07
C SER A 92 11.35 -13.00 -14.07
N TYR A 93 10.19 -12.50 -13.68
CA TYR A 93 9.36 -11.57 -14.45
C TYR A 93 9.30 -10.23 -13.74
N GLN A 94 9.47 -9.13 -14.46
CA GLN A 94 9.13 -7.81 -13.94
C GLN A 94 7.61 -7.73 -13.79
N MET A 95 7.15 -7.56 -12.57
CA MET A 95 5.74 -7.52 -12.20
C MET A 95 5.34 -6.12 -11.78
N LYS A 96 4.20 -5.67 -12.27
CA LYS A 96 3.53 -4.46 -11.81
C LYS A 96 2.11 -4.82 -11.42
N ILE A 97 1.68 -4.38 -10.24
CA ILE A 97 0.32 -4.58 -9.73
C ILE A 97 -0.27 -3.21 -9.42
N GLU A 98 -1.35 -2.88 -10.09
CA GLU A 98 -2.15 -1.69 -9.78
C GLU A 98 -3.28 -2.11 -8.84
N LEU A 99 -3.20 -1.65 -7.60
CA LEU A 99 -4.18 -1.96 -6.56
C LEU A 99 -5.43 -1.09 -6.73
N PRO A 100 -6.62 -1.58 -6.31
CA PRO A 100 -7.87 -0.80 -6.40
C PRO A 100 -7.89 0.45 -5.52
N ILE A 101 -6.91 0.60 -4.65
CA ILE A 101 -6.71 1.76 -3.77
C ILE A 101 -5.75 2.82 -4.35
N GLY A 102 -5.50 2.79 -5.67
CA GLY A 102 -4.66 3.78 -6.37
C GLY A 102 -3.17 3.69 -6.06
N ILE A 103 -2.70 2.56 -5.56
CA ILE A 103 -1.29 2.26 -5.30
C ILE A 103 -0.79 1.31 -6.37
N THR A 104 0.44 1.51 -6.80
CA THR A 104 1.15 0.61 -7.72
C THR A 104 2.28 -0.08 -6.98
N LEU A 105 2.31 -1.41 -7.05
CA LEU A 105 3.43 -2.21 -6.58
C LEU A 105 4.29 -2.63 -7.76
N GLU A 106 5.62 -2.55 -7.61
CA GLU A 106 6.57 -3.06 -8.59
C GLU A 106 7.48 -4.09 -7.91
N ASP A 107 7.50 -5.31 -8.42
CA ASP A 107 8.24 -6.43 -7.85
C ASP A 107 8.75 -7.36 -8.94
N GLU A 108 9.58 -8.34 -8.56
CA GLU A 108 10.02 -9.45 -9.40
C GLU A 108 9.31 -10.74 -9.01
N LEU A 109 8.52 -11.31 -9.93
CA LEU A 109 7.94 -12.63 -9.78
C LEU A 109 8.97 -13.70 -10.18
N ASP A 110 9.52 -14.44 -9.22
CA ASP A 110 10.48 -15.53 -9.49
C ASP A 110 9.77 -16.88 -9.67
N VAL A 111 9.57 -17.26 -10.93
CA VAL A 111 8.98 -18.55 -11.29
C VAL A 111 10.10 -19.59 -11.42
N ASN A 112 10.28 -20.39 -10.39
CA ASN A 112 11.32 -21.42 -10.35
C ASN A 112 10.75 -22.84 -10.20
N SER A 113 11.62 -23.85 -10.26
CA SER A 113 11.22 -25.26 -10.21
C SER A 113 10.66 -25.69 -8.83
N TYR A 114 10.82 -24.91 -7.78
CA TYR A 114 10.48 -25.29 -6.41
C TYR A 114 9.14 -24.73 -5.93
N SER A 115 8.64 -23.62 -6.50
CA SER A 115 7.36 -23.04 -6.15
C SER A 115 6.36 -23.11 -7.29
N ASN A 116 5.10 -23.44 -6.99
CA ASN A 116 3.99 -23.38 -7.92
C ASN A 116 3.03 -22.23 -7.60
N SER A 117 3.35 -21.43 -6.58
CA SER A 117 2.51 -20.32 -6.16
C SER A 117 3.34 -19.20 -5.57
N GLU A 118 2.84 -17.98 -5.72
CA GLU A 118 3.32 -16.78 -5.06
C GLU A 118 2.14 -15.99 -4.53
N THR A 119 2.29 -15.40 -3.34
CA THR A 119 1.30 -14.49 -2.77
C THR A 119 1.96 -13.14 -2.59
N ILE A 120 1.45 -12.16 -3.27
CA ILE A 120 1.93 -10.78 -3.14
C ILE A 120 1.15 -10.12 -2.01
N ASN A 121 1.83 -9.92 -0.91
CA ASN A 121 1.28 -9.18 0.22
C ASN A 121 1.33 -7.69 -0.08
N PHE A 122 0.38 -6.98 0.52
CA PHE A 122 0.37 -5.54 0.52
C PHE A 122 1.18 -5.06 1.73
N ASP A 123 2.36 -4.51 1.48
CA ASP A 123 3.22 -3.96 2.52
C ASP A 123 3.99 -2.71 2.02
N GLU A 124 4.63 -2.00 2.95
CA GLU A 124 5.35 -0.77 2.70
C GLU A 124 6.61 -0.93 1.84
N ASP A 125 7.17 -2.13 1.74
CA ASP A 125 8.41 -2.39 0.99
C ASP A 125 8.17 -2.29 -0.52
N HIS A 126 6.93 -2.54 -0.95
CA HIS A 126 6.53 -2.49 -2.36
C HIS A 126 6.16 -1.09 -2.86
N LEU A 127 6.02 -0.11 -1.95
CA LEU A 127 5.70 1.27 -2.34
C LEU A 127 6.92 1.99 -2.89
N THR A 128 6.71 2.77 -3.95
CA THR A 128 7.70 3.75 -4.40
C THR A 128 7.88 4.87 -3.37
N GLU A 129 9.03 5.54 -3.39
CA GLU A 129 9.29 6.67 -2.50
C GLU A 129 8.32 7.85 -2.74
N GLU A 130 7.77 7.98 -3.96
CA GLU A 130 6.76 8.98 -4.30
C GLU A 130 5.43 8.66 -3.63
N GLU A 131 5.01 7.40 -3.65
CA GLU A 131 3.78 6.92 -3.00
C GLU A 131 3.90 7.01 -1.49
N LYS A 132 5.01 6.56 -0.89
CA LYS A 132 5.27 6.72 0.54
C LYS A 132 5.15 8.19 0.95
N LYS A 133 5.78 9.08 0.19
CA LYS A 133 5.71 10.51 0.44
C LYS A 133 4.29 11.06 0.31
N LYS A 134 3.55 10.68 -0.74
CA LYS A 134 2.15 11.10 -0.95
C LYS A 134 1.27 10.71 0.24
N LEU A 135 1.36 9.44 0.67
CA LEU A 135 0.58 8.90 1.77
C LEU A 135 0.94 9.56 3.12
N THR A 136 2.23 9.72 3.41
CA THR A 136 2.67 10.35 4.66
C THR A 136 2.37 11.84 4.71
N ASP A 137 2.45 12.57 3.59
CA ASP A 137 2.05 13.97 3.52
C ASP A 137 0.53 14.14 3.69
N GLN A 138 -0.27 13.24 3.12
CA GLN A 138 -1.72 13.21 3.34
C GLN A 138 -2.04 12.95 4.81
N ALA A 139 -1.43 11.91 5.42
CA ALA A 139 -1.65 11.57 6.83
C ALA A 139 -1.28 12.72 7.77
N LYS A 140 -0.15 13.38 7.57
CA LYS A 140 0.23 14.57 8.37
C LYS A 140 -0.79 15.69 8.26
N LYS A 141 -1.31 15.94 7.06
CA LYS A 141 -2.33 16.97 6.82
C LYS A 141 -3.63 16.64 7.56
N ASP A 142 -4.08 15.39 7.48
CA ASP A 142 -5.34 14.95 8.08
C ASP A 142 -5.24 14.93 9.61
N LEU A 143 -4.15 14.41 10.15
CA LEU A 143 -3.84 14.48 11.58
C LEU A 143 -3.78 15.94 12.08
N SER A 144 -3.13 16.83 11.32
CA SER A 144 -3.07 18.25 11.68
C SER A 144 -4.46 18.88 11.70
N THR A 145 -5.31 18.55 10.73
CA THR A 145 -6.70 19.03 10.66
C THR A 145 -7.53 18.53 11.83
N PHE A 146 -7.42 17.23 12.13
CA PHE A 146 -8.10 16.56 13.24
C PHE A 146 -7.74 17.21 14.58
N TYR A 147 -6.47 17.29 14.91
CA TYR A 147 -6.01 17.85 16.20
C TYR A 147 -6.20 19.37 16.28
N GLN A 148 -6.09 20.10 15.17
CA GLN A 148 -6.35 21.54 15.17
C GLN A 148 -7.82 21.84 15.46
N GLY A 149 -8.75 20.99 14.97
CA GLY A 149 -10.17 21.07 15.33
C GLY A 149 -10.38 20.98 16.85
N ILE A 150 -9.74 20.00 17.50
CA ILE A 150 -9.82 19.80 18.95
C ILE A 150 -9.21 21.00 19.71
N ILE A 151 -8.06 21.49 19.28
CA ILE A 151 -7.39 22.66 19.89
C ILE A 151 -8.26 23.91 19.80
N ASP A 152 -8.90 24.10 18.66
CA ASP A 152 -9.82 25.22 18.40
C ASP A 152 -11.19 25.04 19.07
N GLN A 153 -11.43 23.93 19.77
CA GLN A 153 -12.70 23.58 20.43
C GLN A 153 -13.89 23.55 19.44
N LYS A 154 -13.64 23.07 18.23
CA LYS A 154 -14.68 22.87 17.20
C LYS A 154 -15.39 21.56 17.43
N ALA A 155 -16.70 21.51 17.23
CA ALA A 155 -17.41 20.23 17.15
C ALA A 155 -16.96 19.46 15.90
N PHE A 156 -17.01 18.12 15.92
CA PHE A 156 -16.66 17.31 14.73
C PHE A 156 -17.42 17.75 13.48
N ALA A 157 -18.70 18.08 13.62
CA ALA A 157 -19.54 18.58 12.52
C ALA A 157 -18.99 19.83 11.82
N ASP A 158 -18.16 20.65 12.50
CA ASP A 158 -17.55 21.85 11.91
C ASP A 158 -16.34 21.54 11.02
N ILE A 159 -15.72 20.36 11.21
CA ILE A 159 -14.55 19.91 10.44
C ILE A 159 -14.85 18.71 9.55
N GLN A 160 -15.96 18.04 9.74
CA GLN A 160 -16.38 16.82 9.04
C GLN A 160 -16.25 16.93 7.53
N SER A 161 -16.64 18.09 6.95
CA SER A 161 -16.58 18.33 5.50
C SER A 161 -15.16 18.23 4.90
N GLN A 162 -14.11 18.19 5.71
CA GLN A 162 -12.72 18.01 5.24
C GLN A 162 -12.36 16.53 5.03
N PHE A 163 -13.18 15.62 5.55
CA PHE A 163 -12.99 14.17 5.48
C PHE A 163 -14.08 13.47 4.66
N GLU A 164 -15.17 14.15 4.33
CA GLU A 164 -16.32 13.61 3.60
C GLU A 164 -15.95 13.15 2.18
N GLY A 165 -16.65 12.11 1.71
CA GLY A 165 -16.64 11.60 0.36
C GLY A 165 -17.95 10.84 0.08
N GLU A 166 -18.24 10.53 -1.16
CA GLU A 166 -19.46 9.80 -1.53
C GLU A 166 -19.42 8.38 -0.93
N GLY A 167 -20.39 8.06 -0.08
CA GLY A 167 -20.52 6.77 0.56
C GLY A 167 -19.55 6.51 1.73
N ILE A 168 -18.77 7.51 2.15
CA ILE A 168 -17.83 7.39 3.27
C ILE A 168 -18.60 7.44 4.60
N ASN A 169 -18.37 6.45 5.46
CA ASN A 169 -18.79 6.47 6.86
C ASN A 169 -17.69 7.11 7.72
N LEU A 170 -18.07 8.09 8.52
CA LEU A 170 -17.18 8.81 9.44
C LEU A 170 -17.56 8.61 10.92
N ASP A 171 -18.37 7.59 11.24
CA ASP A 171 -18.81 7.36 12.62
C ASP A 171 -17.64 7.02 13.53
N ASP A 172 -16.71 6.17 13.08
CA ASP A 172 -15.50 5.79 13.83
C ASP A 172 -14.58 7.00 14.03
N LEU A 173 -14.31 7.77 12.98
CA LEU A 173 -13.50 9.00 13.07
C LEU A 173 -14.12 10.01 14.02
N LYS A 174 -15.45 10.11 14.04
CA LYS A 174 -16.17 10.99 14.95
C LYS A 174 -16.03 10.53 16.40
N GLU A 175 -16.17 9.23 16.68
CA GLU A 175 -16.00 8.66 18.01
C GLU A 175 -14.59 8.94 18.54
N GLU A 176 -13.56 8.69 17.73
CA GLU A 176 -12.17 8.97 18.08
C GLU A 176 -11.91 10.48 18.29
N TYR A 177 -12.59 11.35 17.52
CA TYR A 177 -12.49 12.79 17.70
C TYR A 177 -13.07 13.23 19.05
N GLU A 178 -14.28 12.77 19.39
CA GLU A 178 -14.96 13.10 20.63
C GLU A 178 -14.20 12.55 21.84
N ASP A 179 -13.63 11.35 21.74
CA ASP A 179 -12.77 10.75 22.74
C ASP A 179 -11.46 11.53 22.94
N ALA A 180 -10.84 11.94 21.86
CA ALA A 180 -9.62 12.75 21.90
C ALA A 180 -9.89 14.14 22.49
N GLU A 181 -11.01 14.76 22.12
CA GLU A 181 -11.45 16.04 22.66
C GLU A 181 -11.68 15.93 24.17
N GLU A 182 -12.41 14.92 24.66
CA GLU A 182 -12.65 14.70 26.08
C GLU A 182 -11.33 14.53 26.84
N LYS A 183 -10.42 13.70 26.36
CA LYS A 183 -9.10 13.48 26.96
C LYS A 183 -8.29 14.77 27.03
N ILE A 184 -8.19 15.52 25.93
CA ILE A 184 -7.40 16.77 25.86
C ILE A 184 -8.01 17.87 26.73
N GLN A 185 -9.34 17.96 26.81
CA GLN A 185 -10.04 18.99 27.59
C GLN A 185 -10.22 18.60 29.07
N SER A 186 -10.13 17.33 29.44
CA SER A 186 -10.31 16.88 30.82
C SER A 186 -9.19 17.32 31.77
N SER A 187 -8.04 17.69 31.25
CA SER A 187 -6.95 18.24 32.06
C SER A 187 -7.30 19.60 32.62
N ARG A 188 -7.30 19.70 33.94
CA ARG A 188 -7.56 20.97 34.67
C ARG A 188 -6.36 21.91 34.75
N SER A 189 -5.17 21.39 34.47
CA SER A 189 -3.91 22.10 34.72
C SER A 189 -3.07 22.33 33.46
N ILE A 190 -3.40 21.67 32.36
CA ILE A 190 -2.62 21.74 31.12
C ILE A 190 -3.59 21.91 29.95
N THR A 191 -3.29 22.81 29.04
CA THR A 191 -4.05 23.03 27.82
C THR A 191 -3.12 22.85 26.61
N LEU A 192 -3.47 21.97 25.66
CA LEU A 192 -2.79 21.88 24.36
C LEU A 192 -3.11 23.12 23.53
N LYS A 193 -2.09 23.84 23.07
CA LYS A 193 -2.22 25.08 22.29
C LYS A 193 -1.87 24.90 20.82
N LYS A 194 -0.97 23.97 20.53
CA LYS A 194 -0.50 23.68 19.18
C LYS A 194 0.03 22.27 19.10
N ILE A 195 -0.17 21.64 17.97
CA ILE A 195 0.55 20.44 17.55
C ILE A 195 0.94 20.59 16.07
N ASP A 196 2.13 20.15 15.71
CA ASP A 196 2.68 20.27 14.36
C ASP A 196 3.42 18.98 14.01
N PHE A 197 2.85 18.18 13.12
CA PHE A 197 3.41 16.93 12.66
C PHE A 197 4.52 17.19 11.64
N GLN A 198 5.76 16.89 12.01
CA GLN A 198 6.97 17.20 11.25
C GLN A 198 7.27 16.11 10.24
N GLU A 199 7.43 14.88 10.72
CA GLU A 199 7.78 13.70 9.92
C GLU A 199 6.81 12.58 10.19
N ALA A 200 6.57 11.77 9.18
CA ALA A 200 5.84 10.52 9.27
C ALA A 200 6.54 9.47 8.41
N GLU A 201 6.65 8.26 8.94
CA GLU A 201 7.23 7.11 8.26
C GLU A 201 6.26 5.93 8.38
N ILE A 202 5.96 5.29 7.26
CA ILE A 202 5.11 4.09 7.23
C ILE A 202 5.93 2.93 7.78
N ARG A 203 5.38 2.19 8.75
CA ARG A 203 6.00 1.04 9.39
C ARG A 203 5.29 -0.26 9.10
N ASN A 204 4.02 -0.17 8.77
CA ASN A 204 3.19 -1.29 8.34
C ASN A 204 1.99 -0.76 7.61
N MET A 205 1.45 -1.59 6.72
CA MET A 205 0.21 -1.32 5.99
C MET A 205 -0.62 -2.59 5.90
N GLU A 206 -1.92 -2.42 5.95
CA GLU A 206 -2.86 -3.51 5.75
C GLU A 206 -4.14 -3.01 5.08
N LEU A 207 -4.82 -3.90 4.40
CA LEU A 207 -6.15 -3.66 3.87
C LEU A 207 -7.11 -4.58 4.62
N ASP A 208 -8.18 -4.02 5.18
CA ASP A 208 -9.19 -4.81 5.86
C ASP A 208 -10.23 -5.38 4.89
N GLU A 209 -11.12 -6.25 5.41
CA GLU A 209 -12.19 -6.88 4.63
C GLU A 209 -13.27 -5.91 4.13
N ASN A 210 -13.30 -4.67 4.65
CA ASN A 210 -14.20 -3.60 4.26
C ASN A 210 -13.59 -2.70 3.18
N GLY A 211 -12.33 -2.94 2.81
CA GLY A 211 -11.59 -2.15 1.85
C GLY A 211 -10.99 -0.87 2.45
N TYR A 212 -10.93 -0.77 3.78
CA TYR A 212 -10.18 0.30 4.43
C TYR A 212 -8.69 -0.01 4.42
N PHE A 213 -7.94 0.99 4.04
CA PHE A 213 -6.50 0.96 4.00
C PHE A 213 -5.94 1.57 5.29
N THR A 214 -5.31 0.75 6.13
CA THR A 214 -4.75 1.16 7.42
C THR A 214 -3.23 1.21 7.37
N MET A 215 -2.67 2.32 7.84
CA MET A 215 -1.22 2.50 8.02
C MET A 215 -0.88 2.61 9.50
N TYR A 216 0.15 1.90 9.94
CA TYR A 216 0.85 2.20 11.17
C TYR A 216 2.00 3.15 10.86
N LEU A 217 1.93 4.36 11.39
CA LEU A 217 2.90 5.42 11.18
C LEU A 217 3.76 5.64 12.42
N SER A 218 5.06 5.81 12.22
CA SER A 218 5.93 6.49 13.19
C SER A 218 5.91 7.97 12.88
N VAL A 219 5.37 8.80 13.78
CA VAL A 219 5.24 10.25 13.58
C VAL A 219 6.09 11.01 14.56
N SER A 220 6.77 12.07 14.10
CA SER A 220 7.39 13.07 14.96
C SER A 220 6.58 14.36 14.91
N TYR A 221 6.45 15.01 16.05
CA TYR A 221 5.68 16.23 16.17
C TYR A 221 6.24 17.18 17.22
N GLU A 222 6.03 18.47 17.00
CA GLU A 222 6.22 19.53 17.98
C GLU A 222 4.87 19.94 18.55
N TYR A 223 4.81 20.14 19.87
CA TYR A 223 3.58 20.57 20.53
C TYR A 223 3.87 21.66 21.55
N THR A 224 2.90 22.57 21.74
CA THR A 224 2.94 23.64 22.76
C THR A 224 1.79 23.43 23.71
N ILE A 225 2.11 23.43 25.01
CA ILE A 225 1.12 23.39 26.09
C ILE A 225 1.20 24.69 26.91
N SER A 226 0.07 25.10 27.46
CA SER A 226 0.04 26.07 28.55
C SER A 226 -0.33 25.42 29.88
N TYR A 227 0.24 25.87 30.96
CA TYR A 227 0.00 25.37 32.33
C TYR A 227 0.13 26.48 33.36
N GLU A 228 -0.51 26.30 34.54
CA GLU A 228 -0.43 27.23 35.64
C GLU A 228 0.72 26.83 36.55
N GLU A 229 1.61 27.79 36.85
CA GLU A 229 2.68 27.64 37.84
C GLU A 229 2.82 28.93 38.63
N ASP A 230 2.74 28.85 39.97
CA ASP A 230 2.80 29.99 40.92
C ASP A 230 1.73 31.07 40.64
N GLY A 231 0.57 30.69 40.07
CA GLY A 231 -0.51 31.62 39.72
C GLY A 231 -0.29 32.38 38.41
N GLU A 232 0.71 32.00 37.63
CA GLU A 232 0.98 32.54 36.31
C GLU A 232 0.79 31.46 35.24
N THR A 233 0.16 31.81 34.11
CA THR A 233 0.08 30.94 32.94
C THR A 233 1.42 30.94 32.21
N LYS A 234 2.03 29.77 32.07
CA LYS A 234 3.28 29.57 31.34
C LYS A 234 3.05 28.69 30.12
N GLU A 235 3.88 28.84 29.09
CA GLU A 235 3.87 27.99 27.89
C GLU A 235 5.20 27.24 27.78
N ARG A 236 5.09 26.02 27.26
CA ARG A 236 6.23 25.17 26.97
C ARG A 236 6.03 24.48 25.62
N THR A 237 7.03 24.58 24.74
CA THR A 237 7.13 23.83 23.50
C THR A 237 8.09 22.65 23.69
N SER A 238 7.70 21.50 23.18
CA SER A 238 8.49 20.25 23.24
C SER A 238 8.24 19.43 21.97
N SER A 239 9.18 18.53 21.66
CA SER A 239 9.05 17.58 20.56
C SER A 239 8.87 16.16 21.12
N SER A 240 8.15 15.33 20.39
CA SER A 240 7.95 13.91 20.70
C SER A 240 7.83 13.09 19.42
N SER A 241 7.86 11.76 19.57
CA SER A 241 7.59 10.82 18.51
C SER A 241 6.72 9.70 19.04
N ASP A 242 5.75 9.26 18.23
CA ASP A 242 4.80 8.19 18.59
C ASP A 242 4.45 7.32 17.40
N GLY A 243 3.88 6.13 17.69
CA GLY A 243 3.21 5.30 16.72
C GLY A 243 1.71 5.60 16.67
N ILE A 244 1.14 5.73 15.50
CA ILE A 244 -0.29 6.01 15.31
C ILE A 244 -0.84 5.18 14.15
N TYR A 245 -2.03 4.62 14.32
CA TYR A 245 -2.78 4.00 13.23
C TYR A 245 -3.69 5.04 12.58
N VAL A 246 -3.70 5.05 11.26
CA VAL A 246 -4.59 5.89 10.47
C VAL A 246 -5.23 5.05 9.37
N SER A 247 -6.54 5.17 9.18
CA SER A 247 -7.26 4.41 8.17
C SER A 247 -7.89 5.33 7.12
N TYR A 248 -7.87 4.86 5.90
CA TYR A 248 -8.40 5.57 4.73
C TYR A 248 -9.36 4.68 3.96
N SER A 249 -10.40 5.31 3.44
CA SER A 249 -11.18 4.80 2.31
C SER A 249 -10.69 5.47 1.03
N PHE A 250 -10.61 4.71 -0.07
CA PHE A 250 -10.22 5.25 -1.38
C PHE A 250 -11.44 5.27 -2.31
N VAL A 251 -11.91 6.47 -2.63
CA VAL A 251 -13.08 6.69 -3.48
C VAL A 251 -12.77 7.83 -4.45
N GLU A 252 -13.15 7.67 -5.72
CA GLU A 252 -12.95 8.67 -6.78
C GLU A 252 -11.51 9.21 -6.84
N ASP A 253 -10.52 8.31 -6.81
CA ASP A 253 -9.08 8.61 -6.84
C ASP A 253 -8.60 9.49 -5.66
N THR A 254 -9.34 9.48 -4.54
CA THR A 254 -9.04 10.29 -3.36
C THR A 254 -9.04 9.42 -2.09
N TYR A 255 -8.05 9.65 -1.22
CA TYR A 255 -8.01 9.08 0.12
C TYR A 255 -8.83 9.93 1.08
N HIS A 256 -9.81 9.29 1.73
CA HIS A 256 -10.62 9.90 2.78
C HIS A 256 -10.23 9.31 4.13
N PHE A 257 -9.83 10.16 5.06
CA PHE A 257 -9.46 9.81 6.42
C PHE A 257 -10.71 9.35 7.18
N VAL A 258 -10.75 8.09 7.60
CA VAL A 258 -11.95 7.46 8.17
C VAL A 258 -11.79 7.00 9.61
N ASP A 259 -10.53 6.82 10.06
CA ASP A 259 -10.26 6.41 11.43
C ASP A 259 -8.85 6.77 11.88
N VAL A 260 -8.66 6.95 13.19
CA VAL A 260 -7.38 7.14 13.87
C VAL A 260 -7.43 6.48 15.25
N SER A 261 -6.84 5.30 15.39
CA SER A 261 -7.03 4.47 16.58
C SER A 261 -6.04 4.73 17.74
N SER A 262 -5.18 5.74 17.64
CA SER A 262 -4.13 5.97 18.65
C SER A 262 -3.85 7.46 18.85
N LEU A 263 -4.07 7.93 20.04
CA LEU A 263 -3.54 9.23 20.46
C LEU A 263 -2.02 9.14 20.67
N PRO A 264 -1.26 10.17 20.31
CA PRO A 264 0.15 10.23 20.67
C PRO A 264 0.34 9.96 22.16
N THR A 265 1.17 8.97 22.52
CA THR A 265 1.34 8.44 23.89
C THR A 265 1.73 9.52 24.89
N TYR A 266 2.34 10.60 24.42
CA TYR A 266 2.73 11.70 25.26
C TYR A 266 1.51 12.42 25.85
N PHE A 267 0.44 12.60 25.08
CA PHE A 267 -0.79 13.22 25.60
C PHE A 267 -1.43 12.36 26.67
N SER A 268 -1.44 11.04 26.53
CA SER A 268 -1.99 10.12 27.52
C SER A 268 -1.30 10.17 28.89
N ARG A 269 -0.10 10.74 28.99
CA ARG A 269 0.63 10.90 30.26
C ARG A 269 0.29 12.19 31.00
N TYR A 270 -0.31 13.17 30.33
CA TYR A 270 -0.67 14.47 30.91
C TYR A 270 -2.16 14.65 31.06
N PHE A 271 -2.95 13.81 30.42
CA PHE A 271 -4.40 13.75 30.46
C PHE A 271 -4.86 12.37 30.90
#